data_3c38e261d975d8b3ff46a63cff6ba6c4
#
_entry.id   3c38e261d975d8b3ff46a63cff6ba6c4
#
_cell.length_a   1.000
_cell.length_b   1.000
_cell.length_c   1.000
_cell.angle_alpha   90.00
_cell.angle_beta   90.00
_cell.angle_gamma   90.00
#
_symmetry.space_group_name_H-M   'P 1'
#
loop_
_entity.id
_entity.type
_entity.pdbx_description
1 polymer ?
#
loop_
_entity_poly.entity_id
_entity_poly.type
_entity_poly.pdbx_seq_one_letter_code
_entity_poly.pdbx_strand_id
1 'polypeptide(L)'
;FPPFSVGEAGRFGFTSRREIGHGALAERSVLPVLPPEDDFPYAIRLVSEVMSSNGSTSMASVCGGSLALMDAGVPLSQHVAGISTGLVTEMDDDGNIAKYVILTDIIGAEDHFGDMDFKLCGTRDGVTGFQLDLKIRGLPFNIAKEAVKQVTEARMKILDVMDACQPAHRKELREHAPRIEMVQIDPEKIGALIGPGGKNIRRITEVTGANIDIDDDNSGKVRVYAKDRDA
;
A
#
# COMPACT_ATOMS: atom_id res chain seq x y z
N PHE A 1 9.90 -1.29 12.30
CA PHE A 1 11.08 -2.07 11.90
C PHE A 1 12.12 -2.07 13.02
N PRO A 2 11.85 -2.78 14.12
CA PRO A 2 12.76 -2.77 15.26
C PRO A 2 14.06 -3.53 14.93
N PRO A 3 15.19 -3.16 15.56
CA PRO A 3 16.50 -3.79 15.30
C PRO A 3 16.48 -5.31 15.47
N PHE A 4 15.74 -5.81 16.44
CA PHE A 4 15.63 -7.25 16.70
C PHE A 4 15.02 -8.04 15.53
N SER A 5 14.25 -7.39 14.65
CA SER A 5 13.63 -8.05 13.48
C SER A 5 14.66 -8.62 12.51
N VAL A 6 15.88 -8.08 12.50
CA VAL A 6 17.02 -8.55 11.72
C VAL A 6 18.12 -9.15 12.60
N GLY A 7 17.84 -9.44 13.88
CA GLY A 7 18.79 -10.01 14.81
C GLY A 7 19.82 -9.04 15.37
N GLU A 8 19.58 -7.75 15.27
CA GLU A 8 20.50 -6.70 15.74
C GLU A 8 20.06 -6.10 17.07
N ALA A 9 21.02 -5.58 17.84
CA ALA A 9 20.78 -4.71 18.99
C ALA A 9 20.88 -3.25 18.56
N GLY A 10 19.89 -2.44 18.93
CA GLY A 10 19.85 -1.02 18.54
C GLY A 10 18.86 -0.21 19.36
N ARG A 11 18.83 1.11 19.11
CA ARG A 11 17.89 2.00 19.78
C ARG A 11 16.50 1.89 19.16
N PHE A 12 15.48 1.91 20.03
CA PHE A 12 14.08 2.04 19.66
C PHE A 12 13.66 3.51 19.63
N GLY A 13 12.62 3.81 18.85
CA GLY A 13 11.90 5.08 18.92
C GLY A 13 12.30 6.15 17.91
N PHE A 14 13.20 5.84 16.99
CA PHE A 14 13.53 6.74 15.88
C PHE A 14 13.25 6.07 14.55
N THR A 15 12.46 6.71 13.71
CA THR A 15 12.20 6.23 12.35
C THR A 15 13.47 6.38 11.50
N SER A 16 13.99 5.28 11.01
CA SER A 16 15.18 5.26 10.14
C SER A 16 14.85 5.69 8.71
N ARG A 17 15.87 6.10 7.94
CA ARG A 17 15.69 6.36 6.50
C ARG A 17 15.18 5.14 5.74
N ARG A 18 15.56 3.95 6.18
CA ARG A 18 15.10 2.67 5.62
C ARG A 18 13.60 2.51 5.82
N GLU A 19 13.09 2.77 7.02
CA GLU A 19 11.64 2.71 7.33
C GLU A 19 10.85 3.70 6.49
N ILE A 20 11.33 4.93 6.37
CA ILE A 20 10.69 5.96 5.53
C ILE A 20 10.64 5.50 4.06
N GLY A 21 11.75 4.99 3.54
CA GLY A 21 11.82 4.48 2.16
C GLY A 21 10.91 3.29 1.91
N HIS A 22 10.83 2.34 2.85
CA HIS A 22 9.93 1.19 2.78
C HIS A 22 8.46 1.63 2.81
N GLY A 23 8.10 2.56 3.70
CA GLY A 23 6.74 3.11 3.79
C GLY A 23 6.34 3.81 2.50
N ALA A 24 7.21 4.68 1.97
CA ALA A 24 6.96 5.40 0.73
C ALA A 24 6.82 4.48 -0.49
N LEU A 25 7.61 3.40 -0.56
CA LEU A 25 7.49 2.41 -1.63
C LEU A 25 6.17 1.64 -1.53
N ALA A 26 5.79 1.21 -0.33
CA ALA A 26 4.52 0.50 -0.11
C ALA A 26 3.32 1.38 -0.44
N GLU A 27 3.30 2.63 0.04
CA GLU A 27 2.26 3.61 -0.25
C GLU A 27 2.10 3.83 -1.76
N ARG A 28 3.18 4.17 -2.46
CA ARG A 28 3.16 4.40 -3.92
C ARG A 28 2.72 3.18 -4.71
N SER A 29 3.07 1.99 -4.23
CA SER A 29 2.72 0.74 -4.90
C SER A 29 1.24 0.41 -4.81
N VAL A 30 0.58 0.76 -3.70
CA VAL A 30 -0.83 0.46 -3.45
C VAL A 30 -1.75 1.60 -3.92
N LEU A 31 -1.28 2.84 -3.92
CA LEU A 31 -2.07 4.02 -4.26
C LEU A 31 -2.87 3.88 -5.59
N PRO A 32 -2.31 3.34 -6.69
CA PRO A 32 -3.04 3.24 -7.97
C PRO A 32 -4.25 2.29 -7.96
N VAL A 33 -4.38 1.43 -6.96
CA VAL A 33 -5.49 0.47 -6.85
C VAL A 33 -6.51 0.85 -5.79
N LEU A 34 -6.29 1.96 -5.07
CA LEU A 34 -7.25 2.47 -4.11
C LEU A 34 -8.50 3.00 -4.81
N PRO A 35 -9.67 2.90 -4.17
CA PRO A 35 -10.89 3.51 -4.68
C PRO A 35 -10.80 5.04 -4.67
N PRO A 36 -11.54 5.73 -5.54
CA PRO A 36 -11.70 7.18 -5.46
C PRO A 36 -12.39 7.60 -4.13
N GLU A 37 -12.13 8.83 -3.69
CA GLU A 37 -12.69 9.35 -2.44
C GLU A 37 -14.24 9.37 -2.44
N ASP A 38 -14.85 9.62 -3.58
CA ASP A 38 -16.33 9.62 -3.72
C ASP A 38 -16.93 8.23 -3.48
N ASP A 39 -16.19 7.14 -3.77
CA ASP A 39 -16.65 5.75 -3.60
C ASP A 39 -16.28 5.20 -2.22
N PHE A 40 -15.22 5.72 -1.61
CA PHE A 40 -14.71 5.28 -0.32
C PHE A 40 -14.14 6.46 0.48
N PRO A 41 -14.99 7.25 1.15
CA PRO A 41 -14.62 8.52 1.77
C PRO A 41 -13.92 8.33 3.14
N TYR A 42 -12.94 7.44 3.20
CA TYR A 42 -12.19 7.13 4.41
C TYR A 42 -10.73 7.52 4.29
N ALA A 43 -10.18 8.10 5.35
CA ALA A 43 -8.74 8.19 5.52
C ALA A 43 -8.17 6.81 5.86
N ILE A 44 -7.24 6.32 5.04
CA ILE A 44 -6.63 5.01 5.21
C ILE A 44 -5.26 5.17 5.86
N ARG A 45 -5.05 4.48 6.99
CA ARG A 45 -3.74 4.34 7.61
C ARG A 45 -3.33 2.87 7.61
N LEU A 46 -2.30 2.55 6.83
CA LEU A 46 -1.69 1.22 6.80
C LEU A 46 -0.45 1.20 7.70
N VAL A 47 -0.41 0.29 8.66
CA VAL A 47 0.72 0.10 9.56
C VAL A 47 1.32 -1.27 9.33
N SER A 48 2.61 -1.34 9.02
CA SER A 48 3.36 -2.57 8.86
C SER A 48 4.35 -2.70 10.01
N GLU A 49 4.11 -3.68 10.90
CA GLU A 49 5.00 -4.01 12.00
C GLU A 49 5.83 -5.24 11.65
N VAL A 50 7.15 -5.03 11.50
CA VAL A 50 8.07 -6.09 11.09
C VAL A 50 8.64 -6.79 12.30
N MET A 51 8.20 -8.01 12.57
CA MET A 51 8.62 -8.79 13.72
C MET A 51 9.88 -9.64 13.46
N SER A 52 10.06 -10.07 12.21
CA SER A 52 11.24 -10.81 11.76
C SER A 52 11.46 -10.59 10.27
N SER A 53 12.71 -10.49 9.85
CA SER A 53 13.07 -10.26 8.45
C SER A 53 14.44 -10.83 8.11
N ASN A 54 14.55 -11.41 6.92
CA ASN A 54 15.81 -11.75 6.28
C ASN A 54 15.77 -11.38 4.78
N GLY A 55 15.62 -10.09 4.51
CA GLY A 55 15.53 -9.51 3.16
C GLY A 55 14.10 -9.12 2.78
N SER A 56 14.00 -8.22 1.84
CA SER A 56 12.79 -7.73 1.15
C SER A 56 11.55 -7.42 2.00
N THR A 57 11.77 -6.86 3.18
CA THR A 57 10.70 -6.49 4.12
C THR A 57 9.68 -5.53 3.54
N SER A 58 10.11 -4.63 2.64
CA SER A 58 9.20 -3.72 1.94
C SER A 58 8.21 -4.45 1.04
N MET A 59 8.64 -5.53 0.40
CA MET A 59 7.77 -6.32 -0.47
C MET A 59 6.75 -7.14 0.34
N ALA A 60 7.16 -7.65 1.50
CA ALA A 60 6.23 -8.24 2.47
C ALA A 60 5.18 -7.23 2.95
N SER A 61 5.58 -5.97 3.19
CA SER A 61 4.66 -4.89 3.57
C SER A 61 3.68 -4.52 2.46
N VAL A 62 4.09 -4.56 1.18
CA VAL A 62 3.21 -4.35 0.03
C VAL A 62 2.17 -5.46 -0.06
N CYS A 63 2.60 -6.73 -0.04
CA CYS A 63 1.69 -7.88 -0.15
C CYS A 63 0.73 -7.95 1.05
N GLY A 64 1.26 -7.86 2.28
CA GLY A 64 0.47 -7.89 3.50
C GLY A 64 -0.48 -6.69 3.61
N GLY A 65 -0.03 -5.51 3.17
CA GLY A 65 -0.85 -4.30 3.11
C GLY A 65 -2.03 -4.44 2.14
N SER A 66 -1.81 -4.99 0.95
CA SER A 66 -2.87 -5.26 -0.02
C SER A 66 -3.93 -6.23 0.55
N LEU A 67 -3.48 -7.32 1.18
CA LEU A 67 -4.39 -8.26 1.85
C LEU A 67 -5.16 -7.62 3.00
N ALA A 68 -4.48 -6.85 3.85
CA ALA A 68 -5.09 -6.18 5.00
C ALA A 68 -6.14 -5.15 4.59
N LEU A 69 -5.91 -4.39 3.53
CA LEU A 69 -6.86 -3.42 2.99
C LEU A 69 -8.12 -4.12 2.48
N MET A 70 -7.99 -5.21 1.71
CA MET A 70 -9.16 -5.98 1.25
C MET A 70 -9.90 -6.66 2.43
N ASP A 71 -9.16 -7.15 3.43
CA ASP A 71 -9.78 -7.72 4.64
C ASP A 71 -10.47 -6.68 5.51
N ALA A 72 -10.02 -5.43 5.48
CA ALA A 72 -10.70 -4.32 6.14
C ALA A 72 -11.96 -3.83 5.40
N GLY A 73 -12.18 -4.27 4.17
CA GLY A 73 -13.31 -3.85 3.33
C GLY A 73 -13.01 -2.69 2.39
N VAL A 74 -11.73 -2.33 2.23
CA VAL A 74 -11.35 -1.33 1.21
C VAL A 74 -11.50 -1.93 -0.18
N PRO A 75 -12.28 -1.34 -1.08
CA PRO A 75 -12.56 -1.91 -2.39
C PRO A 75 -11.41 -1.63 -3.37
N LEU A 76 -10.26 -2.30 -3.13
CA LEU A 76 -9.15 -2.28 -4.07
C LEU A 76 -9.60 -2.85 -5.42
N SER A 77 -9.16 -2.24 -6.51
CA SER A 77 -9.45 -2.74 -7.86
C SER A 77 -8.79 -4.10 -8.12
N GLN A 78 -7.59 -4.33 -7.58
CA GLN A 78 -6.84 -5.58 -7.65
C GLN A 78 -5.85 -5.68 -6.49
N HIS A 79 -5.36 -6.88 -6.21
CA HIS A 79 -4.19 -7.05 -5.35
C HIS A 79 -2.93 -6.45 -5.97
N VAL A 80 -2.07 -5.94 -5.11
CA VAL A 80 -0.71 -5.55 -5.44
C VAL A 80 0.25 -6.48 -4.73
N ALA A 81 1.07 -7.19 -5.49
CA ALA A 81 2.18 -7.95 -4.95
C ALA A 81 3.51 -7.29 -5.30
N GLY A 82 4.54 -7.62 -4.55
CA GLY A 82 5.90 -7.19 -4.81
C GLY A 82 6.89 -8.28 -4.45
N ILE A 83 8.03 -8.28 -5.15
CA ILE A 83 9.16 -9.17 -4.87
C ILE A 83 10.46 -8.46 -5.22
N SER A 84 11.56 -8.86 -4.58
CA SER A 84 12.89 -8.41 -4.90
C SER A 84 13.59 -9.36 -5.87
N THR A 85 14.55 -8.83 -6.60
CA THR A 85 15.48 -9.61 -7.40
C THR A 85 16.88 -9.01 -7.25
N GLY A 86 17.87 -9.86 -7.17
CA GLY A 86 19.28 -9.50 -7.06
C GLY A 86 20.06 -9.80 -8.32
N LEU A 87 21.25 -9.24 -8.39
CA LEU A 87 22.23 -9.55 -9.41
C LEU A 87 23.59 -9.80 -8.74
N VAL A 88 24.24 -10.86 -9.15
CA VAL A 88 25.64 -11.12 -8.81
C VAL A 88 26.43 -11.23 -10.11
N THR A 89 27.53 -10.50 -10.23
CA THR A 89 28.34 -10.43 -11.43
C THR A 89 29.78 -10.87 -11.17
N GLU A 90 30.42 -11.41 -12.22
CA GLU A 90 31.85 -11.60 -12.30
C GLU A 90 32.38 -10.69 -13.42
N MET A 91 33.31 -9.79 -13.08
CA MET A 91 33.89 -8.84 -14.03
C MET A 91 35.11 -9.46 -14.72
N ASP A 92 35.33 -9.11 -15.98
CA ASP A 92 36.58 -9.38 -16.68
C ASP A 92 37.65 -8.33 -16.32
N ASP A 93 38.86 -8.52 -16.86
CA ASP A 93 40.02 -7.63 -16.62
C ASP A 93 39.80 -6.20 -17.16
N ASP A 94 38.86 -6.04 -18.10
CA ASP A 94 38.49 -4.75 -18.70
C ASP A 94 37.34 -4.06 -17.93
N GLY A 95 36.79 -4.72 -16.91
CA GLY A 95 35.69 -4.21 -16.08
C GLY A 95 34.30 -4.38 -16.72
N ASN A 96 34.17 -5.28 -17.69
CA ASN A 96 32.88 -5.66 -18.24
C ASN A 96 32.34 -6.89 -17.50
N ILE A 97 31.01 -7.08 -17.54
CA ILE A 97 30.35 -8.24 -16.93
C ILE A 97 30.64 -9.48 -17.79
N ALA A 98 31.53 -10.36 -17.30
CA ALA A 98 31.87 -11.63 -17.94
C ALA A 98 30.81 -12.71 -17.70
N LYS A 99 30.28 -12.77 -16.47
CA LYS A 99 29.19 -13.68 -16.06
C LYS A 99 28.27 -12.99 -15.10
N TYR A 100 27.02 -13.45 -15.03
CA TYR A 100 26.05 -12.97 -14.06
C TYR A 100 25.02 -14.03 -13.70
N VAL A 101 24.41 -13.85 -12.54
CA VAL A 101 23.25 -14.61 -12.07
C VAL A 101 22.21 -13.64 -11.53
N ILE A 102 20.96 -13.80 -11.95
CA ILE A 102 19.83 -13.07 -11.44
C ILE A 102 19.16 -13.93 -10.37
N LEU A 103 19.04 -13.39 -9.16
CA LEU A 103 18.43 -14.04 -8.00
C LEU A 103 16.99 -13.57 -7.84
N THR A 104 16.09 -14.46 -7.49
CA THR A 104 14.69 -14.12 -7.16
C THR A 104 14.48 -14.22 -5.66
N ASP A 105 13.93 -13.15 -5.06
CA ASP A 105 13.67 -13.04 -3.62
C ASP A 105 14.95 -13.16 -2.78
N ILE A 106 15.72 -12.07 -2.72
CA ILE A 106 17.02 -12.04 -2.09
C ILE A 106 16.95 -11.94 -0.57
N ILE A 107 17.84 -12.66 0.10
CA ILE A 107 18.09 -12.53 1.55
C ILE A 107 19.00 -11.36 1.86
N GLY A 108 19.12 -10.98 3.15
CA GLY A 108 19.95 -9.85 3.58
C GLY A 108 21.43 -9.95 3.19
N ALA A 109 22.02 -11.15 3.17
CA ALA A 109 23.38 -11.36 2.71
C ALA A 109 23.53 -11.12 1.20
N GLU A 110 22.57 -11.57 0.41
CA GLU A 110 22.55 -11.35 -1.06
C GLU A 110 22.32 -9.89 -1.42
N ASP A 111 21.49 -9.17 -0.65
CA ASP A 111 21.36 -7.71 -0.75
C ASP A 111 22.69 -7.02 -0.43
N HIS A 112 23.38 -7.44 0.63
CA HIS A 112 24.63 -6.80 1.07
C HIS A 112 25.79 -7.00 0.10
N PHE A 113 25.98 -8.22 -0.38
CA PHE A 113 27.14 -8.60 -1.23
C PHE A 113 26.83 -8.61 -2.73
N GLY A 114 25.55 -8.59 -3.12
CA GLY A 114 25.15 -8.53 -4.52
C GLY A 114 25.37 -7.16 -5.15
N ASP A 115 25.26 -7.11 -6.47
CA ASP A 115 25.54 -5.93 -7.30
C ASP A 115 24.27 -5.10 -7.60
N MET A 116 23.10 -5.68 -7.35
CA MET A 116 21.79 -5.05 -7.55
C MET A 116 20.79 -5.55 -6.53
N ASP A 117 19.98 -4.64 -5.98
CA ASP A 117 18.68 -4.91 -5.33
C ASP A 117 17.60 -4.20 -6.15
N PHE A 118 16.79 -4.99 -6.86
CA PHE A 118 15.70 -4.49 -7.69
C PHE A 118 14.37 -5.03 -7.17
N LYS A 119 13.50 -4.12 -6.76
CA LYS A 119 12.15 -4.41 -6.26
C LYS A 119 11.12 -3.97 -7.28
N LEU A 120 10.14 -4.83 -7.55
CA LEU A 120 9.06 -4.54 -8.48
C LEU A 120 7.72 -4.91 -7.86
N CYS A 121 6.83 -3.94 -7.81
CA CYS A 121 5.45 -4.10 -7.30
C CYS A 121 4.45 -3.90 -8.43
N GLY A 122 3.32 -4.56 -8.35
CA GLY A 122 2.24 -4.35 -9.30
C GLY A 122 1.09 -5.34 -9.18
N THR A 123 0.11 -5.09 -10.03
CA THR A 123 -1.07 -5.92 -10.24
C THR A 123 -0.80 -6.96 -11.32
N ARG A 124 -1.85 -7.69 -11.74
CA ARG A 124 -1.74 -8.57 -12.92
C ARG A 124 -1.55 -7.79 -14.22
N ASP A 125 -2.09 -6.57 -14.29
CA ASP A 125 -2.10 -5.76 -15.52
C ASP A 125 -0.84 -4.91 -15.70
N GLY A 126 -0.12 -4.60 -14.60
CA GLY A 126 1.03 -3.73 -14.73
C GLY A 126 1.80 -3.48 -13.45
N VAL A 127 2.84 -2.67 -13.59
CA VAL A 127 3.73 -2.24 -12.52
C VAL A 127 3.15 -0.99 -11.86
N THR A 128 3.07 -0.99 -10.53
CA THR A 128 2.61 0.16 -9.73
C THR A 128 3.74 0.85 -8.96
N GLY A 129 4.83 0.14 -8.72
CA GLY A 129 5.99 0.71 -8.04
C GLY A 129 7.26 -0.10 -8.27
N PHE A 130 8.40 0.57 -8.20
CA PHE A 130 9.70 -0.09 -8.27
C PHE A 130 10.75 0.69 -7.48
N GLN A 131 11.79 -0.02 -7.09
CA GLN A 131 13.02 0.54 -6.54
C GLN A 131 14.21 -0.22 -7.12
N LEU A 132 15.20 0.50 -7.62
CA LEU A 132 16.45 -0.06 -8.11
C LEU A 132 17.61 0.55 -7.35
N ASP A 133 18.41 -0.32 -6.72
CA ASP A 133 19.69 0.02 -6.12
C ASP A 133 20.81 -0.75 -6.85
N LEU A 134 21.76 -0.01 -7.45
CA LEU A 134 22.88 -0.55 -8.21
C LEU A 134 24.17 -0.21 -7.51
N LYS A 135 25.04 -1.21 -7.32
CA LYS A 135 26.38 -1.07 -6.77
C LYS A 135 27.48 -1.12 -7.86
N ILE A 136 27.09 -1.40 -9.10
CA ILE A 136 27.93 -1.41 -10.29
C ILE A 136 27.67 -0.20 -11.19
N ARG A 137 28.59 0.11 -12.08
CA ARG A 137 28.45 1.23 -13.04
C ARG A 137 27.55 0.84 -14.21
N GLY A 138 26.27 1.12 -14.06
CA GLY A 138 25.27 0.84 -15.11
C GLY A 138 24.85 -0.63 -15.14
N LEU A 139 23.65 -0.85 -15.67
CA LEU A 139 23.07 -2.17 -15.87
C LEU A 139 22.85 -2.38 -17.38
N PRO A 140 23.46 -3.38 -18.02
CA PRO A 140 23.19 -3.72 -19.42
C PRO A 140 21.69 -3.97 -19.65
N PHE A 141 21.16 -3.45 -20.75
CA PHE A 141 19.73 -3.50 -21.03
C PHE A 141 19.19 -4.93 -21.14
N ASN A 142 19.97 -5.86 -21.68
CA ASN A 142 19.61 -7.28 -21.75
C ASN A 142 19.43 -7.90 -20.35
N ILE A 143 20.32 -7.60 -19.40
CA ILE A 143 20.25 -8.07 -18.01
C ILE A 143 19.03 -7.44 -17.31
N ALA A 144 18.81 -6.13 -17.49
CA ALA A 144 17.64 -5.46 -16.96
C ALA A 144 16.34 -6.08 -17.47
N LYS A 145 16.24 -6.38 -18.76
CA LYS A 145 15.07 -7.02 -19.36
C LYS A 145 14.83 -8.42 -18.80
N GLU A 146 15.90 -9.20 -18.62
CA GLU A 146 15.80 -10.52 -18.00
C GLU A 146 15.35 -10.45 -16.54
N ALA A 147 15.91 -9.54 -15.76
CA ALA A 147 15.51 -9.30 -14.37
C ALA A 147 14.01 -8.90 -14.26
N VAL A 148 13.55 -7.98 -15.12
CA VAL A 148 12.13 -7.59 -15.17
C VAL A 148 11.23 -8.77 -15.53
N LYS A 149 11.63 -9.61 -16.45
CA LYS A 149 10.87 -10.82 -16.81
C LYS A 149 10.78 -11.77 -15.62
N GLN A 150 11.92 -12.09 -15.00
CA GLN A 150 12.01 -13.04 -13.89
C GLN A 150 11.20 -12.56 -12.67
N VAL A 151 11.32 -11.29 -12.29
CA VAL A 151 10.57 -10.71 -11.17
C VAL A 151 9.07 -10.63 -11.47
N THR A 152 8.69 -10.41 -12.72
CA THR A 152 7.28 -10.41 -13.13
C THR A 152 6.66 -11.81 -12.98
N GLU A 153 7.35 -12.85 -13.44
CA GLU A 153 6.89 -14.23 -13.29
C GLU A 153 6.74 -14.65 -11.83
N ALA A 154 7.69 -14.24 -10.97
CA ALA A 154 7.62 -14.49 -9.53
C ALA A 154 6.46 -13.73 -8.86
N ARG A 155 6.26 -12.46 -9.23
CA ARG A 155 5.14 -11.65 -8.74
C ARG A 155 3.79 -12.27 -9.08
N MET A 156 3.61 -12.81 -10.29
CA MET A 156 2.36 -13.47 -10.68
C MET A 156 2.05 -14.67 -9.79
N LYS A 157 3.05 -15.46 -9.41
CA LYS A 157 2.88 -16.59 -8.47
C LYS A 157 2.44 -16.12 -7.08
N ILE A 158 2.97 -14.97 -6.62
CA ILE A 158 2.55 -14.37 -5.35
C ILE A 158 1.09 -13.92 -5.44
N LEU A 159 0.71 -13.25 -6.53
CA LEU A 159 -0.68 -12.85 -6.77
C LEU A 159 -1.64 -14.05 -6.79
N ASP A 160 -1.24 -15.18 -7.34
CA ASP A 160 -2.06 -16.41 -7.34
C ASP A 160 -2.34 -16.87 -5.89
N VAL A 161 -1.35 -16.82 -5.01
CA VAL A 161 -1.50 -17.17 -3.59
C VAL A 161 -2.37 -16.14 -2.86
N MET A 162 -2.18 -14.86 -3.14
CA MET A 162 -2.96 -13.77 -2.53
C MET A 162 -4.44 -13.86 -2.95
N ASP A 163 -4.72 -14.08 -4.23
CA ASP A 163 -6.08 -14.24 -4.74
C ASP A 163 -6.77 -15.50 -4.18
N ALA A 164 -6.01 -16.58 -3.97
CA ALA A 164 -6.54 -17.78 -3.31
C ALA A 164 -6.88 -17.54 -1.83
N CYS A 165 -6.13 -16.67 -1.16
CA CYS A 165 -6.37 -16.31 0.25
C CYS A 165 -7.53 -15.32 0.40
N GLN A 166 -7.54 -14.26 -0.40
CA GLN A 166 -8.51 -13.16 -0.35
C GLN A 166 -8.92 -12.76 -1.78
N PRO A 167 -9.88 -13.47 -2.40
CA PRO A 167 -10.23 -13.25 -3.82
C PRO A 167 -10.93 -11.92 -4.11
N ALA A 168 -11.50 -11.28 -3.08
CA ALA A 168 -12.15 -9.99 -3.18
C ALA A 168 -12.12 -9.27 -1.82
N HIS A 169 -12.32 -7.96 -1.85
CA HIS A 169 -12.50 -7.20 -0.61
C HIS A 169 -13.76 -7.67 0.14
N ARG A 170 -13.79 -7.51 1.45
CA ARG A 170 -15.01 -7.76 2.22
C ARG A 170 -16.11 -6.80 1.79
N LYS A 171 -17.33 -7.31 1.69
CA LYS A 171 -18.50 -6.52 1.28
C LYS A 171 -18.87 -5.47 2.32
N GLU A 172 -18.58 -5.73 3.59
CA GLU A 172 -18.87 -4.83 4.69
C GLU A 172 -17.61 -4.52 5.47
N LEU A 173 -17.52 -3.29 5.95
CA LEU A 173 -16.50 -2.89 6.89
C LEU A 173 -16.65 -3.67 8.20
N ARG A 174 -15.54 -3.80 8.94
CA ARG A 174 -15.55 -4.42 10.26
C ARG A 174 -16.51 -3.68 11.21
N GLU A 175 -17.08 -4.40 12.17
CA GLU A 175 -18.03 -3.88 13.15
C GLU A 175 -17.54 -2.61 13.89
N HIS A 176 -16.23 -2.53 14.14
CA HIS A 176 -15.63 -1.39 14.85
C HIS A 176 -15.25 -0.21 13.94
N ALA A 177 -15.37 -0.38 12.62
CA ALA A 177 -15.06 0.70 11.70
C ALA A 177 -16.16 1.76 11.75
N PRO A 178 -15.80 3.05 11.80
CA PRO A 178 -16.80 4.12 11.69
C PRO A 178 -17.52 4.00 10.35
N ARG A 179 -18.79 4.34 10.33
CA ARG A 179 -19.61 4.36 9.11
C ARG A 179 -19.62 5.77 8.55
N ILE A 180 -19.39 5.88 7.25
CA ILE A 180 -19.49 7.15 6.52
C ILE A 180 -20.41 6.89 5.34
N GLU A 181 -21.50 7.63 5.29
CA GLU A 181 -22.46 7.60 4.19
C GLU A 181 -22.44 8.95 3.46
N MET A 182 -22.39 8.88 2.14
CA MET A 182 -22.46 10.05 1.27
C MET A 182 -23.91 10.25 0.82
N VAL A 183 -24.48 11.39 1.14
CA VAL A 183 -25.86 11.74 0.75
C VAL A 183 -25.80 12.95 -0.18
N GLN A 184 -26.41 12.84 -1.34
CA GLN A 184 -26.57 13.96 -2.26
C GLN A 184 -27.91 14.64 -2.02
N ILE A 185 -27.90 15.89 -1.63
CA ILE A 185 -29.12 16.71 -1.48
C ILE A 185 -29.13 17.83 -2.51
N ASP A 186 -30.30 18.41 -2.74
CA ASP A 186 -30.46 19.63 -3.50
C ASP A 186 -29.70 20.77 -2.79
N PRO A 187 -28.79 21.49 -3.46
CA PRO A 187 -28.06 22.62 -2.87
C PRO A 187 -28.97 23.67 -2.21
N GLU A 188 -30.15 23.91 -2.76
CA GLU A 188 -31.15 24.84 -2.18
C GLU A 188 -31.66 24.37 -0.80
N LYS A 189 -31.55 23.09 -0.49
CA LYS A 189 -31.97 22.49 0.79
C LYS A 189 -30.89 22.50 1.87
N ILE A 190 -29.65 22.85 1.53
CA ILE A 190 -28.55 22.94 2.51
C ILE A 190 -28.93 23.86 3.66
N GLY A 191 -29.48 25.03 3.37
CA GLY A 191 -29.94 25.96 4.39
C GLY A 191 -31.03 25.40 5.31
N ALA A 192 -31.91 24.56 4.78
CA ALA A 192 -32.95 23.88 5.58
C ALA A 192 -32.38 22.76 6.45
N LEU A 193 -31.37 22.01 5.95
CA LEU A 193 -30.65 21.00 6.72
C LEU A 193 -29.92 21.64 7.90
N ILE A 194 -29.21 22.73 7.67
CA ILE A 194 -28.50 23.47 8.73
C ILE A 194 -29.50 24.07 9.72
N GLY A 195 -30.55 24.70 9.21
CA GLY A 195 -31.58 25.40 9.99
C GLY A 195 -31.08 26.73 10.59
N PRO A 196 -31.98 27.54 11.18
CA PRO A 196 -31.63 28.82 11.78
C PRO A 196 -30.57 28.67 12.87
N GLY A 197 -29.41 29.30 12.67
CA GLY A 197 -28.27 29.23 13.58
C GLY A 197 -27.75 27.81 13.83
N GLY A 198 -27.93 26.86 12.88
CA GLY A 198 -27.48 25.47 13.00
C GLY A 198 -28.38 24.58 13.87
N LYS A 199 -29.61 25.01 14.16
CA LYS A 199 -30.52 24.30 15.10
C LYS A 199 -30.89 22.90 14.60
N ASN A 200 -31.13 22.74 13.28
CA ASN A 200 -31.62 21.44 12.75
C ASN A 200 -30.46 20.41 12.75
N ILE A 201 -29.29 20.79 12.25
CA ILE A 201 -28.14 19.89 12.19
C ILE A 201 -27.70 19.46 13.60
N ARG A 202 -27.68 20.39 14.59
CA ARG A 202 -27.39 20.03 15.98
C ARG A 202 -28.43 19.08 16.57
N ARG A 203 -29.69 19.28 16.27
CA ARG A 203 -30.77 18.37 16.76
C ARG A 203 -30.61 16.97 16.16
N ILE A 204 -30.25 16.85 14.88
CA ILE A 204 -30.00 15.54 14.26
C ILE A 204 -28.84 14.86 14.98
N THR A 205 -27.70 15.54 15.16
CA THR A 205 -26.54 15.02 15.89
C THR A 205 -26.90 14.60 17.34
N GLU A 206 -27.69 15.40 18.05
CA GLU A 206 -28.09 15.09 19.43
C GLU A 206 -28.99 13.84 19.52
N VAL A 207 -29.88 13.62 18.53
CA VAL A 207 -30.82 12.50 18.53
C VAL A 207 -30.19 11.21 18.05
N THR A 208 -29.33 11.28 17.02
CA THR A 208 -28.76 10.10 16.36
C THR A 208 -27.35 9.78 16.82
N GLY A 209 -26.63 10.74 17.37
CA GLY A 209 -25.20 10.61 17.65
C GLY A 209 -24.32 10.70 16.39
N ALA A 210 -24.89 10.87 15.20
CA ALA A 210 -24.17 11.03 13.96
C ALA A 210 -23.64 12.46 13.81
N ASN A 211 -22.46 12.60 13.21
CA ASN A 211 -21.93 13.89 12.78
C ASN A 211 -22.24 14.09 11.31
N ILE A 212 -22.57 15.31 10.94
CA ILE A 212 -22.92 15.68 9.57
C ILE A 212 -21.93 16.75 9.12
N ASP A 213 -21.30 16.51 7.99
CA ASP A 213 -20.41 17.45 7.31
C ASP A 213 -20.95 17.76 5.92
N ILE A 214 -20.92 19.03 5.54
CA ILE A 214 -21.47 19.53 4.26
C ILE A 214 -20.32 20.16 3.52
N ASP A 215 -20.09 19.75 2.26
CA ASP A 215 -19.04 20.31 1.43
C ASP A 215 -19.29 21.80 1.16
N ASP A 216 -18.23 22.60 1.32
CA ASP A 216 -18.29 24.08 1.18
C ASP A 216 -18.45 24.55 -0.29
N ASP A 217 -18.37 23.64 -1.26
CA ASP A 217 -18.45 23.93 -2.69
C ASP A 217 -19.89 24.11 -3.21
N ASN A 218 -20.86 24.08 -2.33
CA ASN A 218 -22.27 24.19 -2.68
C ASN A 218 -22.78 23.08 -3.61
N SER A 219 -22.09 21.94 -3.66
CA SER A 219 -22.46 20.76 -4.48
C SER A 219 -23.69 20.01 -3.98
N GLY A 220 -24.05 20.21 -2.71
CA GLY A 220 -25.08 19.41 -2.03
C GLY A 220 -24.58 18.06 -1.56
N LYS A 221 -23.28 17.78 -1.57
CA LYS A 221 -22.70 16.59 -0.96
C LYS A 221 -22.69 16.73 0.56
N VAL A 222 -23.21 15.72 1.22
CA VAL A 222 -23.31 15.63 2.70
C VAL A 222 -22.69 14.32 3.14
N ARG A 223 -21.73 14.37 4.06
CA ARG A 223 -21.12 13.21 4.69
C ARG A 223 -21.76 13.01 6.06
N VAL A 224 -22.25 11.81 6.30
CA VAL A 224 -22.82 11.42 7.60
C VAL A 224 -21.90 10.41 8.23
N TYR A 225 -21.37 10.74 9.41
CA TYR A 225 -20.45 9.89 10.18
C TYR A 225 -21.20 9.31 11.38
N ALA A 226 -21.25 8.00 11.49
CA ALA A 226 -21.85 7.33 12.62
C ALA A 226 -20.92 6.24 13.18
N LYS A 227 -21.00 6.00 14.49
CA LYS A 227 -20.31 4.86 15.12
C LYS A 227 -21.07 3.57 14.91
N ASP A 228 -22.37 3.66 14.74
CA ASP A 228 -23.29 2.55 14.54
C ASP A 228 -24.02 2.71 13.21
N ARG A 229 -24.37 1.58 12.58
CA ARG A 229 -25.11 1.56 11.33
C ARG A 229 -26.55 2.03 11.48
N ASP A 230 -27.11 1.86 12.66
CA ASP A 230 -28.51 2.16 12.95
C ASP A 230 -28.72 3.58 13.53
N ALA A 231 -27.64 4.38 13.62
CA ALA A 231 -27.67 5.79 14.02
C ALA A 231 -28.02 6.72 12.82
#